data_1715f07edc11311d8854932b9b07d9d5
#
_entry.id   1715f07edc11311d8854932b9b07d9d5
#
_cell.length_a   1.000
_cell.length_b   1.000
_cell.length_c   1.000
_cell.angle_alpha   90.00
_cell.angle_beta   90.00
_cell.angle_gamma   90.00
#
_symmetry.space_group_name_H-M   'P 1'
#
loop_
_entity.id
_entity.type
_entity.pdbx_description
1 polymer ?
#
loop_
_entity_poly.entity_id
_entity_poly.type
_entity_poly.pdbx_seq_one_letter_code
_entity_poly.pdbx_strand_id
1 'polypeptide(L)' 'MEQADRDLLSDMARANVTVRKLLNEHRKLEKKVEQFGRYAAYSSAAALRHKELKKEKLRGMDKIMSYLQEHRAS' A
#
# COMPACT_ATOMS: atom_id res chain seq x y z
N MET A 1 -9.57 -1.87 3.06
CA MET A 1 -9.10 -2.16 4.43
C MET A 1 -10.07 -1.56 5.42
N GLU A 2 -10.53 -2.32 6.40
CA GLU A 2 -11.48 -1.84 7.39
C GLU A 2 -10.80 -0.95 8.42
N GLN A 3 -11.59 -0.11 9.11
CA GLN A 3 -11.08 0.84 10.10
C GLN A 3 -10.34 0.13 11.25
N ALA A 4 -10.86 -1.00 11.72
CA ALA A 4 -10.21 -1.79 12.77
C ALA A 4 -8.83 -2.28 12.34
N ASP A 5 -8.66 -2.69 11.09
CA ASP A 5 -7.37 -3.11 10.54
C ASP A 5 -6.39 -1.93 10.44
N ARG A 6 -6.88 -0.76 10.05
CA ARG A 6 -6.06 0.46 9.98
C ARG A 6 -5.56 0.88 11.36
N ASP A 7 -6.43 0.81 12.36
CA ASP A 7 -6.08 1.14 13.74
C ASP A 7 -5.03 0.18 14.29
N LEU A 8 -5.20 -1.12 14.04
CA LEU A 8 -4.23 -2.12 14.45
C LEU A 8 -2.88 -1.92 13.75
N LEU A 9 -2.88 -1.63 12.45
CA LEU A 9 -1.66 -1.35 11.70
C LEU A 9 -0.95 -0.10 12.23
N SER A 10 -1.69 0.94 12.57
CA SER A 10 -1.13 2.15 13.17
C SER A 10 -0.44 1.85 14.49
N ASP A 11 -1.07 1.03 15.34
CA ASP A 11 -0.49 0.61 16.61
C ASP A 11 0.77 -0.23 16.40
N MET A 12 0.74 -1.16 15.46
CA MET A 12 1.90 -1.98 15.11
C MET A 12 3.06 -1.11 14.59
N ALA A 13 2.77 -0.10 13.80
CA ALA A 13 3.78 0.80 13.24
C ALA A 13 4.53 1.61 14.31
N ARG A 14 3.91 1.86 15.46
CA ARG A 14 4.57 2.55 16.57
C ARG A 14 5.69 1.71 17.17
N ALA A 15 5.51 0.39 17.23
CA ALA A 15 6.45 -0.54 17.85
C ALA A 15 7.33 -1.29 16.84
N ASN A 16 6.96 -1.29 15.56
CA ASN A 16 7.62 -2.09 14.54
C ASN A 16 8.06 -1.24 13.36
N VAL A 17 9.38 -1.07 13.21
CA VAL A 17 9.98 -0.26 12.14
C VAL A 17 9.64 -0.83 10.75
N THR A 18 9.62 -2.15 10.60
CA THR A 18 9.30 -2.81 9.34
C THR A 18 7.87 -2.46 8.87
N VAL A 19 6.91 -2.56 9.79
CA VAL A 19 5.51 -2.20 9.49
C VAL A 19 5.40 -0.72 9.13
N ARG A 20 6.11 0.15 9.86
CA ARG A 20 6.12 1.59 9.57
C ARG A 20 6.64 1.88 8.17
N LYS A 21 7.74 1.24 7.77
CA LYS A 21 8.30 1.39 6.42
C LYS A 21 7.33 0.92 5.35
N LEU A 22 6.70 -0.24 5.55
CA LEU A 22 5.72 -0.78 4.61
C LEU A 22 4.53 0.15 4.44
N LEU A 23 4.01 0.71 5.53
CA LEU A 23 2.91 1.67 5.47
C LEU A 23 3.30 2.96 4.74
N ASN A 24 4.50 3.48 4.99
CA ASN A 24 4.99 4.67 4.32
C ASN A 24 5.18 4.44 2.83
N GLU A 25 5.74 3.30 2.43
CA GLU A 25 5.90 2.91 1.03
C GLU A 25 4.55 2.75 0.35
N HIS A 26 3.60 2.13 1.04
CA HIS A 26 2.23 1.97 0.53
C HIS A 26 1.56 3.31 0.27
N ARG A 27 1.70 4.28 1.19
CA ARG A 27 1.15 5.63 1.00
C ARG A 27 1.78 6.34 -0.19
N LYS A 28 3.08 6.18 -0.39
CA LYS A 28 3.78 6.75 -1.55
C LYS A 28 3.27 6.13 -2.85
N LEU A 29 3.06 4.81 -2.88
CA LEU A 29 2.51 4.12 -4.04
C LEU A 29 1.08 4.55 -4.32
N GLU A 30 0.25 4.73 -3.31
CA GLU A 30 -1.12 5.24 -3.47
C GLU A 30 -1.13 6.60 -4.17
N LYS A 31 -0.24 7.51 -3.76
CA LYS A 31 -0.12 8.83 -4.37
C LYS A 31 0.31 8.73 -5.84
N LYS A 32 1.27 7.85 -6.14
CA LYS A 32 1.73 7.63 -7.52
C LYS A 32 0.62 7.03 -8.38
N VAL A 33 -0.11 6.03 -7.86
CA VAL A 33 -1.24 5.42 -8.56
C VAL A 33 -2.28 6.47 -8.91
N GLU A 34 -2.63 7.32 -7.96
CA GLU A 34 -3.58 8.41 -8.18
C GLU A 34 -3.08 9.40 -9.23
N GLN A 35 -1.82 9.82 -9.11
CA GLN A 35 -1.20 10.78 -10.02
C GLN A 35 -1.18 10.26 -11.46
N PHE A 36 -0.67 9.05 -11.69
CA PHE A 36 -0.61 8.45 -13.02
C PHE A 36 -2.00 8.11 -13.56
N GLY A 37 -2.94 7.77 -12.67
CA GLY A 37 -4.33 7.52 -13.04
C GLY A 37 -4.99 8.72 -13.72
N ARG A 38 -4.63 9.95 -13.30
CA ARG A 38 -5.16 11.18 -13.90
C ARG A 38 -4.71 11.35 -15.36
N TYR A 39 -3.53 10.87 -15.71
CA TYR A 39 -2.95 11.00 -17.03
C TYR A 39 -3.13 9.77 -17.92
N ALA A 40 -3.64 8.67 -17.37
CA ALA A 40 -3.79 7.42 -18.09
C ALA A 40 -4.68 7.52 -19.33
N ALA A 41 -5.68 8.40 -19.30
CA ALA A 41 -6.59 8.63 -20.42
C ALA A 41 -5.94 9.42 -21.57
N TYR A 42 -4.85 10.13 -21.30
CA TYR A 42 -4.20 11.03 -22.26
C TYR A 42 -2.84 10.52 -22.74
N SER A 43 -2.28 9.50 -22.10
CA SER A 43 -0.94 9.04 -22.41
C SER A 43 -0.87 7.52 -22.24
N SER A 44 -0.43 6.83 -23.29
CA SER A 44 -0.20 5.38 -23.26
C SER A 44 0.89 5.01 -22.24
N ALA A 45 1.94 5.81 -22.16
CA ALA A 45 3.02 5.59 -21.19
C ALA A 45 2.51 5.72 -19.76
N ALA A 46 1.68 6.73 -19.48
CA ALA A 46 1.08 6.90 -18.16
C ALA A 46 0.13 5.75 -17.82
N ALA A 47 -0.65 5.28 -18.78
CA ALA A 47 -1.56 4.14 -18.59
C ALA A 47 -0.79 2.86 -18.23
N LEU A 48 0.32 2.60 -18.90
CA LEU A 48 1.17 1.45 -18.61
C LEU A 48 1.79 1.56 -17.21
N ARG A 49 2.34 2.71 -16.89
CA ARG A 49 2.93 2.95 -15.57
C ARG A 49 1.89 2.85 -14.45
N HIS A 50 0.69 3.36 -14.68
CA HIS A 50 -0.43 3.23 -13.76
C HIS A 50 -0.75 1.77 -13.45
N LYS A 51 -0.79 0.92 -14.48
CA LYS A 51 -1.05 -0.51 -14.35
C LYS A 51 0.05 -1.19 -13.52
N GLU A 52 1.32 -0.87 -13.78
CA GLU A 52 2.46 -1.42 -13.05
C GLU A 52 2.42 -1.00 -11.56
N LEU A 53 2.13 0.26 -11.29
CA LEU A 53 2.03 0.79 -9.93
C LEU A 53 0.88 0.16 -9.16
N LYS A 54 -0.24 -0.14 -9.80
CA LYS A 54 -1.35 -0.86 -9.18
C LYS A 54 -0.93 -2.26 -8.73
N LYS A 55 -0.13 -2.96 -9.53
CA LYS A 55 0.40 -4.28 -9.17
C LYS A 55 1.34 -4.19 -7.97
N GLU A 56 2.22 -3.20 -7.95
CA GLU A 56 3.13 -2.96 -6.82
C GLU A 56 2.34 -2.65 -5.54
N LYS A 57 1.29 -1.86 -5.64
CA LYS A 57 0.41 -1.53 -4.53
C LYS A 57 -0.24 -2.78 -3.95
N LEU A 58 -0.74 -3.68 -4.79
CA LEU A 58 -1.34 -4.94 -4.34
C LEU A 58 -0.33 -5.82 -3.62
N ARG A 59 0.89 -5.93 -4.15
CA ARG A 59 1.97 -6.69 -3.48
C ARG A 59 2.30 -6.12 -2.11
N GLY A 60 2.36 -4.79 -2.01
CA GLY A 60 2.58 -4.11 -0.74
C GLY A 60 1.47 -4.37 0.26
N MET A 61 0.21 -4.35 -0.19
CA MET A 61 -0.94 -4.68 0.66
C MET A 61 -0.88 -6.13 1.16
N ASP A 62 -0.51 -7.06 0.30
CA ASP A 62 -0.38 -8.46 0.68
C ASP A 62 0.65 -8.64 1.80
N LYS A 63 1.78 -7.95 1.71
CA LYS A 63 2.81 -7.96 2.76
C LYS A 63 2.28 -7.39 4.07
N ILE A 64 1.59 -6.26 4.00
CA ILE A 64 1.00 -5.62 5.19
C ILE A 64 -0.03 -6.54 5.83
N MET A 65 -0.87 -7.18 5.04
CA MET A 65 -1.89 -8.11 5.55
C MET A 65 -1.26 -9.36 6.16
N SER A 66 -0.13 -9.83 5.63
CA SER A 66 0.61 -10.95 6.23
C SER A 66 1.09 -10.60 7.63
N TYR A 67 1.67 -9.43 7.81
CA TYR A 67 2.09 -8.96 9.14
C TYR A 67 0.92 -8.85 10.10
N LEU A 68 -0.21 -8.34 9.62
CA LEU A 68 -1.42 -8.20 10.41
C LEU A 68 -1.93 -9.56 10.89
N GLN A 69 -1.97 -10.55 10.00
CA GLN A 69 -2.40 -11.92 10.30
C GLN A 69 -1.47 -12.59 11.30
N GLU A 70 -0.16 -12.45 11.15
CA GLU A 70 0.84 -12.98 12.08
C GLU A 70 0.63 -12.38 13.47
N HIS A 71 0.37 -11.08 13.54
CA HIS A 71 0.12 -10.39 14.82
C HIS A 71 -1.15 -10.92 15.49
N ARG A 72 -2.21 -11.16 14.72
CA ARG A 72 -3.47 -11.72 15.26
C ARG A 72 -3.33 -13.16 15.69
N ALA A 73 -2.49 -13.94 15.01
CA ALA A 73 -2.25 -15.35 15.32
C ALA A 73 -1.40 -15.55 16.57
N SER A 74 -0.59 -14.57 16.92
CA SER A 74 0.27 -14.61 18.12
C SER A 74 -0.43 -13.95 19.30
#